data_36931e885b36d602129464f5d2edcc6e
#
_entry.id   36931e885b36d602129464f5d2edcc6e
#
_cell.length_a   1.000
_cell.length_b   1.000
_cell.length_c   1.000
_cell.angle_alpha   90.00
_cell.angle_beta   90.00
_cell.angle_gamma   90.00
#
_symmetry.space_group_name_H-M   'P 1'
#
loop_
_entity.id
_entity.type
_entity.pdbx_description
1 polymer ?
#
loop_
_entity_poly.entity_id
_entity_poly.type
_entity_poly.pdbx_seq_one_letter_code
_entity_poly.pdbx_strand_id
1 'polypeptide(L)'
;MSTVTLGRSGLKVSRACLGTMTFGNAEWGTDEAEARRIVDQFLDAGHNFIDTADVYNAGASEEIVGRSIAGKRHDVVLATKGYNVMGPGPNDRGSSRLHLTRALEASLRRLGTDYVDLYQLHSWDHDTPIEESMAALDGFVRSGKVRYIGCSNFYASQLVEAQWAAETVGGTPFVSLQPQYSLIWRDIELDILPTATRHGMGVIVWSPLGGGMLTGKYAQGGDLPAEGRLSRGSDLEAEGMRMLTFTDRNRAIVAEVGRVAAELGTTATAVSLAWLLGRPGVTSLIIGPRTVEQLSQNLAGFDLALPLESAKSLSRASRLPVSYPWYMQLRL
;
A
#
# COMPACT_ATOMS: atom_id res chain seq x y z
N MET A 1 2.60 -17.44 12.82
CA MET A 1 2.97 -16.24 12.07
C MET A 1 3.18 -15.06 13.00
N SER A 2 4.09 -14.15 12.67
CA SER A 2 4.39 -13.00 13.54
C SER A 2 3.56 -11.79 13.11
N THR A 3 2.75 -11.26 14.03
CA THR A 3 2.20 -9.93 13.91
C THR A 3 3.24 -8.90 14.35
N VAL A 4 3.13 -7.69 13.82
CA VAL A 4 3.98 -6.55 14.18
C VAL A 4 3.11 -5.39 14.60
N THR A 5 3.66 -4.46 15.38
CA THR A 5 2.92 -3.27 15.78
C THR A 5 2.93 -2.24 14.66
N LEU A 6 1.80 -1.64 14.35
CA LEU A 6 1.69 -0.57 13.36
C LEU A 6 2.15 0.76 13.98
N GLY A 7 3.36 1.16 13.67
CA GLY A 7 3.96 2.36 14.21
C GLY A 7 4.01 2.37 15.74
N ARG A 8 3.81 3.54 16.34
CA ARG A 8 3.72 3.75 17.80
C ARG A 8 2.31 3.50 18.37
N SER A 9 1.53 2.65 17.70
CA SER A 9 0.19 2.30 18.19
C SER A 9 0.21 0.94 18.90
N GLY A 10 -0.89 0.56 19.55
CA GLY A 10 -1.10 -0.79 20.08
C GLY A 10 -1.61 -1.78 19.03
N LEU A 11 -1.90 -1.33 17.80
CA LEU A 11 -2.50 -2.16 16.75
C LEU A 11 -1.52 -3.20 16.22
N LYS A 12 -1.93 -4.47 16.27
CA LYS A 12 -1.16 -5.60 15.73
C LYS A 12 -1.66 -5.99 14.36
N VAL A 13 -0.79 -5.93 13.37
CA VAL A 13 -1.08 -6.30 11.98
C VAL A 13 -0.15 -7.40 11.48
N SER A 14 -0.62 -8.20 10.54
CA SER A 14 0.25 -9.14 9.83
C SER A 14 1.20 -8.39 8.89
N ARG A 15 2.38 -8.95 8.65
CA ARG A 15 3.35 -8.37 7.70
C ARG A 15 2.88 -8.42 6.26
N ALA A 16 1.99 -9.36 5.92
CA ALA A 16 1.21 -9.32 4.69
C ALA A 16 -0.08 -8.53 4.94
N CYS A 17 -0.41 -7.62 4.02
CA CYS A 17 -1.67 -6.92 3.93
C CYS A 17 -2.35 -7.30 2.60
N LEU A 18 -3.60 -7.71 2.64
CA LEU A 18 -4.37 -8.03 1.44
C LEU A 18 -4.93 -6.75 0.82
N GLY A 19 -4.40 -6.36 -0.34
CA GLY A 19 -4.92 -5.24 -1.13
C GLY A 19 -6.04 -5.70 -2.07
N THR A 20 -7.13 -4.98 -2.06
CA THR A 20 -8.38 -5.38 -2.74
C THR A 20 -8.75 -4.50 -3.93
N MET A 21 -7.81 -3.71 -4.46
CA MET A 21 -8.06 -2.82 -5.59
C MET A 21 -8.59 -3.55 -6.86
N THR A 22 -8.29 -4.84 -6.98
CA THR A 22 -8.72 -5.68 -8.10
C THR A 22 -10.12 -6.27 -7.93
N PHE A 23 -10.70 -6.24 -6.74
CA PHE A 23 -11.97 -6.88 -6.44
C PHE A 23 -13.13 -6.15 -7.13
N GLY A 24 -13.97 -6.90 -7.83
CA GLY A 24 -15.12 -6.37 -8.56
C GLY A 24 -14.77 -5.67 -9.88
N ASN A 25 -13.53 -5.74 -10.35
CA ASN A 25 -13.19 -5.25 -11.67
C ASN A 25 -13.41 -6.34 -12.73
N ALA A 26 -14.38 -6.11 -13.62
CA ALA A 26 -14.78 -7.10 -14.61
C ALA A 26 -13.75 -7.33 -15.73
N GLU A 27 -12.87 -6.36 -15.99
CA GLU A 27 -11.96 -6.43 -17.14
C GLU A 27 -10.63 -7.11 -16.81
N TRP A 28 -10.09 -6.83 -15.62
CA TRP A 28 -8.73 -7.28 -15.26
C TRP A 28 -8.59 -7.69 -13.79
N GLY A 29 -9.64 -7.63 -13.07
CA GLY A 29 -9.65 -7.88 -11.64
C GLY A 29 -10.03 -9.30 -11.29
N THR A 30 -10.77 -9.39 -10.22
CA THR A 30 -11.19 -10.62 -9.56
C THR A 30 -12.70 -10.54 -9.36
N ASP A 31 -13.44 -11.54 -9.76
CA ASP A 31 -14.86 -11.65 -9.44
C ASP A 31 -15.09 -11.90 -7.94
N GLU A 32 -16.34 -11.78 -7.50
CA GLU A 32 -16.66 -11.90 -6.08
C GLU A 32 -16.39 -13.29 -5.52
N ALA A 33 -16.61 -14.35 -6.30
CA ALA A 33 -16.43 -15.73 -5.84
C ALA A 33 -14.95 -16.01 -5.56
N GLU A 34 -14.07 -15.59 -6.47
CA GLU A 34 -12.63 -15.71 -6.31
C GLU A 34 -12.10 -14.76 -5.21
N ALA A 35 -12.62 -13.53 -5.14
CA ALA A 35 -12.27 -12.59 -4.09
C ALA A 35 -12.55 -13.15 -2.69
N ARG A 36 -13.70 -13.79 -2.50
CA ARG A 36 -14.02 -14.49 -1.24
C ARG A 36 -13.04 -15.60 -0.91
N ARG A 37 -12.70 -16.44 -1.89
CA ARG A 37 -11.71 -17.52 -1.70
C ARG A 37 -10.34 -16.95 -1.29
N ILE A 38 -9.93 -15.85 -1.92
CA ILE A 38 -8.68 -15.14 -1.58
C ILE A 38 -8.73 -14.63 -0.13
N VAL A 39 -9.84 -13.98 0.28
CA VAL A 39 -9.99 -13.49 1.66
C VAL A 39 -9.99 -14.64 2.65
N ASP A 40 -10.74 -15.70 2.40
CA ASP A 40 -10.80 -16.87 3.29
C ASP A 40 -9.42 -17.51 3.45
N GLN A 41 -8.73 -17.79 2.34
CA GLN A 41 -7.38 -18.37 2.41
C GLN A 41 -6.37 -17.43 3.11
N PHE A 42 -6.47 -16.12 2.93
CA PHE A 42 -5.60 -15.15 3.59
C PHE A 42 -5.79 -15.17 5.12
N LEU A 43 -7.04 -15.20 5.57
CA LEU A 43 -7.37 -15.28 6.99
C LEU A 43 -7.02 -16.65 7.59
N ASP A 44 -7.33 -17.75 6.88
CA ASP A 44 -6.98 -19.12 7.30
C ASP A 44 -5.48 -19.33 7.41
N ALA A 45 -4.69 -18.61 6.61
CA ALA A 45 -3.23 -18.55 6.72
C ALA A 45 -2.75 -17.73 7.93
N GLY A 46 -3.64 -17.20 8.78
CA GLY A 46 -3.35 -16.48 10.01
C GLY A 46 -2.98 -15.01 9.83
N HIS A 47 -3.24 -14.43 8.66
CA HIS A 47 -3.11 -13.00 8.41
C HIS A 47 -4.39 -12.27 8.79
N ASN A 48 -4.29 -10.99 9.17
CA ASN A 48 -5.43 -10.22 9.67
C ASN A 48 -5.62 -8.85 9.05
N PHE A 49 -4.77 -8.42 8.10
CA PHE A 49 -4.76 -7.05 7.62
C PHE A 49 -5.28 -6.96 6.18
N ILE A 50 -6.40 -6.24 5.97
CA ILE A 50 -7.04 -6.03 4.66
C ILE A 50 -7.11 -4.54 4.38
N ASP A 51 -6.69 -4.12 3.18
CA ASP A 51 -6.68 -2.73 2.71
C ASP A 51 -7.57 -2.56 1.47
N THR A 52 -8.51 -1.65 1.54
CA THR A 52 -9.39 -1.23 0.45
C THR A 52 -9.41 0.30 0.32
N ALA A 53 -10.30 0.86 -0.50
CA ALA A 53 -10.59 2.29 -0.62
C ALA A 53 -11.98 2.51 -1.23
N ASP A 54 -12.58 3.67 -0.95
CA ASP A 54 -13.86 4.10 -1.50
C ASP A 54 -13.89 4.10 -3.04
N VAL A 55 -12.81 4.55 -3.66
CA VAL A 55 -12.68 4.67 -5.12
C VAL A 55 -12.47 3.34 -5.84
N TYR A 56 -12.08 2.27 -5.15
CA TYR A 56 -11.76 1.00 -5.80
C TYR A 56 -13.01 0.39 -6.45
N ASN A 57 -13.00 0.40 -7.78
CA ASN A 57 -14.13 -0.04 -8.61
C ASN A 57 -15.46 0.64 -8.19
N ALA A 58 -15.38 1.96 -7.95
CA ALA A 58 -16.52 2.79 -7.56
C ALA A 58 -17.25 2.29 -6.29
N GLY A 59 -16.51 1.71 -5.34
CA GLY A 59 -17.03 1.16 -4.09
C GLY A 59 -17.29 -0.34 -4.09
N ALA A 60 -17.33 -1.00 -5.25
CA ALA A 60 -17.59 -2.45 -5.34
C ALA A 60 -16.56 -3.29 -4.56
N SER A 61 -15.30 -2.83 -4.49
CA SER A 61 -14.28 -3.48 -3.66
C SER A 61 -14.67 -3.52 -2.18
N GLU A 62 -15.14 -2.41 -1.63
CA GLU A 62 -15.61 -2.36 -0.22
C GLU A 62 -16.81 -3.27 0.02
N GLU A 63 -17.76 -3.31 -0.91
CA GLU A 63 -18.93 -4.22 -0.80
C GLU A 63 -18.52 -5.69 -0.77
N ILE A 64 -17.62 -6.09 -1.67
CA ILE A 64 -17.10 -7.47 -1.72
C ILE A 64 -16.33 -7.80 -0.43
N VAL A 65 -15.47 -6.90 0.05
CA VAL A 65 -14.75 -7.07 1.30
C VAL A 65 -15.73 -7.22 2.47
N GLY A 66 -16.73 -6.34 2.58
CA GLY A 66 -17.74 -6.39 3.62
C GLY A 66 -18.46 -7.75 3.68
N ARG A 67 -18.90 -8.25 2.52
CA ARG A 67 -19.54 -9.58 2.42
C ARG A 67 -18.57 -10.72 2.73
N SER A 68 -17.29 -10.59 2.39
CA SER A 68 -16.29 -11.64 2.61
C SER A 68 -15.87 -11.78 4.08
N ILE A 69 -15.92 -10.67 4.85
CA ILE A 69 -15.57 -10.68 6.28
C ILE A 69 -16.81 -10.74 7.19
N ALA A 70 -18.02 -10.89 6.63
CA ALA A 70 -19.24 -11.04 7.42
C ALA A 70 -19.11 -12.22 8.39
N GLY A 71 -19.36 -11.98 9.67
CA GLY A 71 -19.16 -12.95 10.76
C GLY A 71 -17.71 -13.11 11.26
N LYS A 72 -16.72 -12.51 10.57
CA LYS A 72 -15.29 -12.54 10.91
C LYS A 72 -14.71 -11.14 11.19
N ARG A 73 -15.57 -10.11 11.31
CA ARG A 73 -15.15 -8.69 11.39
C ARG A 73 -14.12 -8.45 12.52
N HIS A 74 -14.26 -9.13 13.66
CA HIS A 74 -13.37 -8.95 14.80
C HIS A 74 -11.99 -9.57 14.63
N ASP A 75 -11.82 -10.47 13.67
CA ASP A 75 -10.53 -11.11 13.37
C ASP A 75 -9.72 -10.31 12.36
N VAL A 76 -10.32 -9.24 11.78
CA VAL A 76 -9.75 -8.46 10.69
C VAL A 76 -9.40 -7.05 11.15
N VAL A 77 -8.18 -6.62 10.87
CA VAL A 77 -7.79 -5.21 10.85
C VAL A 77 -8.14 -4.67 9.47
N LEU A 78 -9.21 -3.89 9.41
CA LEU A 78 -9.76 -3.37 8.15
C LEU A 78 -9.34 -1.91 7.94
N ALA A 79 -8.65 -1.67 6.82
CA ALA A 79 -8.28 -0.33 6.37
C ALA A 79 -9.09 0.08 5.14
N THR A 80 -9.57 1.33 5.12
CA THR A 80 -10.09 1.98 3.92
C THR A 80 -9.56 3.40 3.79
N LYS A 81 -9.89 4.07 2.67
CA LYS A 81 -9.36 5.40 2.34
C LYS A 81 -10.46 6.27 1.76
N GLY A 82 -10.33 7.58 1.95
CA GLY A 82 -11.15 8.61 1.29
C GLY A 82 -10.27 9.76 0.78
N TYR A 83 -10.72 10.41 -0.28
CA TYR A 83 -10.13 11.57 -0.95
C TYR A 83 -10.57 11.67 -2.41
N ASN A 84 -10.58 10.55 -3.12
CA ASN A 84 -10.75 10.52 -4.58
C ASN A 84 -12.18 10.94 -4.99
N VAL A 85 -12.35 11.20 -6.30
CA VAL A 85 -13.63 11.58 -6.89
C VAL A 85 -14.62 10.43 -6.79
N MET A 86 -15.72 10.65 -6.05
CA MET A 86 -16.81 9.67 -5.87
C MET A 86 -18.14 10.11 -6.48
N GLY A 87 -18.17 11.27 -7.11
CA GLY A 87 -19.35 11.82 -7.78
C GLY A 87 -19.03 13.09 -8.58
N PRO A 88 -20.02 13.65 -9.27
CA PRO A 88 -19.82 14.80 -10.16
C PRO A 88 -19.77 16.15 -9.45
N GLY A 89 -20.15 16.21 -8.18
CA GLY A 89 -20.26 17.46 -7.43
C GLY A 89 -18.92 18.01 -6.95
N PRO A 90 -18.80 19.30 -6.70
CA PRO A 90 -17.57 19.94 -6.25
C PRO A 90 -17.09 19.45 -4.87
N ASN A 91 -17.99 18.91 -4.06
CA ASN A 91 -17.71 18.36 -2.73
C ASN A 91 -17.70 16.81 -2.72
N ASP A 92 -17.56 16.17 -3.86
CA ASP A 92 -17.48 14.71 -3.95
C ASP A 92 -16.04 14.22 -4.09
N ARG A 93 -15.07 15.04 -3.66
CA ARG A 93 -13.63 14.76 -3.66
C ARG A 93 -12.91 15.62 -2.61
N GLY A 94 -11.63 15.31 -2.39
CA GLY A 94 -10.73 16.08 -1.54
C GLY A 94 -10.75 15.62 -0.09
N SER A 95 -10.12 16.38 0.79
CA SER A 95 -10.01 16.07 2.21
C SER A 95 -10.78 17.01 3.13
N SER A 96 -11.74 17.78 2.56
CA SER A 96 -12.61 18.61 3.37
C SER A 96 -13.44 17.79 4.37
N ARG A 97 -13.74 18.36 5.52
CA ARG A 97 -14.61 17.73 6.54
C ARG A 97 -15.91 17.21 5.94
N LEU A 98 -16.53 17.98 5.04
CA LEU A 98 -17.77 17.59 4.39
C LEU A 98 -17.62 16.33 3.57
N HIS A 99 -16.60 16.29 2.69
CA HIS A 99 -16.36 15.11 1.84
C HIS A 99 -15.96 13.91 2.68
N LEU A 100 -14.97 14.03 3.56
CA LEU A 100 -14.48 12.91 4.38
C LEU A 100 -15.59 12.30 5.25
N THR A 101 -16.50 13.14 5.81
CA THR A 101 -17.63 12.62 6.58
C THR A 101 -18.55 11.77 5.70
N ARG A 102 -18.91 12.26 4.52
CA ARG A 102 -19.78 11.53 3.58
C ARG A 102 -19.10 10.25 3.05
N ALA A 103 -17.81 10.34 2.76
CA ALA A 103 -17.02 9.21 2.28
C ALA A 103 -16.93 8.10 3.32
N LEU A 104 -16.60 8.42 4.58
CA LEU A 104 -16.56 7.44 5.66
C LEU A 104 -17.92 6.77 5.89
N GLU A 105 -19.01 7.56 5.97
CA GLU A 105 -20.36 7.01 6.14
C GLU A 105 -20.77 6.08 4.98
N ALA A 106 -20.38 6.42 3.76
CA ALA A 106 -20.63 5.58 2.59
C ALA A 106 -19.79 4.30 2.64
N SER A 107 -18.51 4.41 3.03
CA SER A 107 -17.62 3.24 3.20
C SER A 107 -18.15 2.28 4.26
N LEU A 108 -18.57 2.78 5.41
CA LEU A 108 -19.16 1.94 6.49
C LEU A 108 -20.39 1.17 6.00
N ARG A 109 -21.27 1.84 5.22
CA ARG A 109 -22.44 1.17 4.62
C ARG A 109 -22.04 0.07 3.64
N ARG A 110 -21.09 0.33 2.72
CA ARG A 110 -20.62 -0.67 1.74
C ARG A 110 -19.91 -1.84 2.42
N LEU A 111 -19.11 -1.56 3.45
CA LEU A 111 -18.40 -2.57 4.24
C LEU A 111 -19.32 -3.35 5.20
N GLY A 112 -20.56 -2.87 5.45
CA GLY A 112 -21.51 -3.51 6.37
C GLY A 112 -21.01 -3.57 7.81
N THR A 113 -20.34 -2.51 8.28
CA THR A 113 -19.75 -2.43 9.63
C THR A 113 -19.91 -1.04 10.22
N ASP A 114 -19.91 -0.94 11.55
CA ASP A 114 -20.03 0.32 12.26
C ASP A 114 -18.71 1.06 12.45
N TYR A 115 -17.58 0.41 12.17
CA TYR A 115 -16.24 0.97 12.33
C TYR A 115 -15.22 0.37 11.36
N VAL A 116 -14.17 1.14 11.09
CA VAL A 116 -12.94 0.66 10.47
C VAL A 116 -11.79 0.79 11.46
N ASP A 117 -10.78 -0.11 11.32
CA ASP A 117 -9.62 -0.08 12.20
C ASP A 117 -8.64 1.00 11.80
N LEU A 118 -8.47 1.23 10.49
CA LEU A 118 -7.60 2.26 9.95
C LEU A 118 -8.32 3.04 8.84
N TYR A 119 -8.43 4.36 8.99
CA TYR A 119 -8.93 5.25 7.93
C TYR A 119 -7.79 6.13 7.43
N GLN A 120 -7.60 6.20 6.11
CA GLN A 120 -6.44 6.86 5.53
C GLN A 120 -6.85 7.98 4.57
N LEU A 121 -6.18 9.13 4.63
CA LEU A 121 -6.20 10.08 3.52
C LEU A 121 -5.47 9.43 2.33
N HIS A 122 -6.17 9.28 1.19
CA HIS A 122 -5.61 8.58 0.03
C HIS A 122 -4.51 9.37 -0.66
N SER A 123 -4.56 10.70 -0.57
CA SER A 123 -3.53 11.63 -1.04
C SER A 123 -3.61 12.95 -0.28
N TRP A 124 -2.59 13.80 -0.47
CA TRP A 124 -2.60 15.18 -0.02
C TRP A 124 -3.59 16.01 -0.84
N ASP A 125 -4.33 16.88 -0.14
CA ASP A 125 -5.24 17.84 -0.77
C ASP A 125 -4.62 19.26 -0.71
N HIS A 126 -4.39 19.84 -1.87
CA HIS A 126 -3.82 21.18 -1.96
C HIS A 126 -4.86 22.30 -1.76
N ASP A 127 -6.15 21.95 -1.82
CA ASP A 127 -7.24 22.90 -1.74
C ASP A 127 -7.86 22.97 -0.33
N THR A 128 -7.54 22.02 0.56
CA THR A 128 -8.07 21.96 1.93
C THR A 128 -6.96 22.17 2.95
N PRO A 129 -7.10 23.12 3.90
CA PRO A 129 -6.16 23.23 5.02
C PRO A 129 -6.07 21.92 5.79
N ILE A 130 -4.84 21.47 6.04
CA ILE A 130 -4.60 20.17 6.69
C ILE A 130 -5.22 20.11 8.11
N GLU A 131 -5.32 21.23 8.79
CA GLU A 131 -5.94 21.35 10.11
C GLU A 131 -7.42 20.97 10.07
N GLU A 132 -8.14 21.32 8.99
CA GLU A 132 -9.53 20.92 8.81
C GLU A 132 -9.65 19.40 8.65
N SER A 133 -8.80 18.82 7.81
CA SER A 133 -8.76 17.38 7.58
C SER A 133 -8.41 16.62 8.86
N MET A 134 -7.39 17.06 9.59
CA MET A 134 -6.97 16.43 10.85
C MET A 134 -8.04 16.54 11.93
N ALA A 135 -8.73 17.68 12.03
CA ALA A 135 -9.84 17.87 12.96
C ALA A 135 -11.06 16.98 12.61
N ALA A 136 -11.32 16.75 11.31
CA ALA A 136 -12.36 15.82 10.87
C ALA A 136 -12.02 14.37 11.26
N LEU A 137 -10.79 13.95 10.98
CA LEU A 137 -10.28 12.61 11.30
C LEU A 137 -10.29 12.34 12.81
N ASP A 138 -9.88 13.31 13.63
CA ASP A 138 -9.97 13.21 15.10
C ASP A 138 -11.42 13.03 15.57
N GLY A 139 -12.37 13.74 14.96
CA GLY A 139 -13.79 13.55 15.20
C GLY A 139 -14.27 12.13 14.90
N PHE A 140 -13.76 11.50 13.85
CA PHE A 140 -14.08 10.10 13.52
C PHE A 140 -13.52 9.12 14.55
N VAL A 141 -12.32 9.37 15.07
CA VAL A 141 -11.75 8.57 16.15
C VAL A 141 -12.54 8.71 17.43
N ARG A 142 -12.86 9.94 17.84
CA ARG A 142 -13.66 10.21 19.06
C ARG A 142 -15.07 9.64 18.98
N SER A 143 -15.68 9.60 17.80
CA SER A 143 -17.00 8.97 17.60
C SER A 143 -16.95 7.44 17.62
N GLY A 144 -15.76 6.84 17.60
CA GLY A 144 -15.57 5.40 17.56
C GLY A 144 -15.79 4.76 16.18
N LYS A 145 -16.06 5.53 15.13
CA LYS A 145 -16.18 5.02 13.75
C LYS A 145 -14.85 4.62 13.13
N VAL A 146 -13.76 5.18 13.64
CA VAL A 146 -12.38 4.90 13.22
C VAL A 146 -11.56 4.62 14.46
N ARG A 147 -10.70 3.59 14.44
CA ARG A 147 -9.79 3.26 15.56
C ARG A 147 -8.48 4.02 15.45
N TYR A 148 -7.90 4.04 14.24
CA TYR A 148 -6.61 4.67 13.93
C TYR A 148 -6.70 5.41 12.61
N ILE A 149 -5.86 6.45 12.46
CA ILE A 149 -5.78 7.23 11.23
C ILE A 149 -4.39 7.14 10.61
N GLY A 150 -4.33 7.25 9.28
CA GLY A 150 -3.11 7.24 8.49
C GLY A 150 -3.23 8.08 7.24
N CYS A 151 -2.18 8.09 6.44
CA CYS A 151 -2.16 8.75 5.15
C CYS A 151 -1.42 7.93 4.08
N SER A 152 -1.63 8.29 2.83
CA SER A 152 -0.99 7.68 1.67
C SER A 152 -0.53 8.79 0.71
N ASN A 153 0.61 8.58 0.04
CA ASN A 153 1.11 9.48 -1.02
C ASN A 153 1.38 10.93 -0.54
N PHE A 154 1.98 11.06 0.63
CA PHE A 154 2.41 12.32 1.21
C PHE A 154 3.92 12.52 1.03
N TYR A 155 4.34 13.75 0.78
CA TYR A 155 5.75 14.14 0.90
C TYR A 155 6.19 14.21 2.36
N ALA A 156 7.50 14.16 2.61
CA ALA A 156 8.05 14.26 3.96
C ALA A 156 7.63 15.54 4.69
N SER A 157 7.62 16.68 4.00
CA SER A 157 7.14 17.96 4.55
C SER A 157 5.66 17.92 4.96
N GLN A 158 4.83 17.29 4.13
CA GLN A 158 3.39 17.13 4.38
C GLN A 158 3.12 16.21 5.58
N LEU A 159 3.95 15.16 5.78
CA LEU A 159 3.87 14.33 6.99
C LEU A 159 4.14 15.14 8.25
N VAL A 160 5.20 15.96 8.24
CA VAL A 160 5.54 16.83 9.38
C VAL A 160 4.41 17.83 9.65
N GLU A 161 3.89 18.47 8.60
CA GLU A 161 2.81 19.45 8.69
C GLU A 161 1.53 18.83 9.27
N ALA A 162 1.13 17.64 8.80
CA ALA A 162 -0.03 16.94 9.32
C ALA A 162 0.13 16.51 10.79
N GLN A 163 1.30 16.01 11.17
CA GLN A 163 1.58 15.63 12.57
C GLN A 163 1.57 16.86 13.49
N TRP A 164 2.14 17.97 13.02
CA TRP A 164 2.10 19.24 13.76
C TRP A 164 0.69 19.81 13.89
N ALA A 165 -0.12 19.74 12.82
CA ALA A 165 -1.53 20.13 12.85
C ALA A 165 -2.30 19.30 13.90
N ALA A 166 -2.08 17.99 13.96
CA ALA A 166 -2.68 17.13 14.99
C ALA A 166 -2.30 17.55 16.41
N GLU A 167 -1.00 17.81 16.66
CA GLU A 167 -0.52 18.30 17.97
C GLU A 167 -1.15 19.63 18.36
N THR A 168 -1.22 20.57 17.42
CA THR A 168 -1.73 21.93 17.68
C THR A 168 -3.19 21.91 18.10
N VAL A 169 -4.02 21.03 17.56
CA VAL A 169 -5.42 20.90 17.92
C VAL A 169 -5.66 19.91 19.08
N GLY A 170 -4.61 19.33 19.65
CA GLY A 170 -4.71 18.28 20.67
C GLY A 170 -5.46 17.03 20.16
N GLY A 171 -5.35 16.75 18.87
CA GLY A 171 -6.05 15.68 18.16
C GLY A 171 -5.21 14.42 17.98
N THR A 172 -5.79 13.47 17.25
CA THR A 172 -5.17 12.17 16.94
C THR A 172 -4.11 12.30 15.83
N PRO A 173 -2.85 11.88 16.03
CA PRO A 173 -1.83 11.88 14.98
C PRO A 173 -1.99 10.66 14.03
N PHE A 174 -1.40 10.73 12.84
CA PHE A 174 -1.25 9.57 11.96
C PHE A 174 -0.36 8.51 12.61
N VAL A 175 -0.80 7.25 12.59
CA VAL A 175 -0.02 6.09 13.03
C VAL A 175 0.64 5.35 11.89
N SER A 176 0.25 5.62 10.64
CA SER A 176 0.78 4.95 9.46
C SER A 176 0.89 5.85 8.24
N LEU A 177 1.86 5.51 7.41
CA LEU A 177 2.02 6.00 6.04
C LEU A 177 1.92 4.84 5.07
N GLN A 178 1.16 5.02 3.97
CA GLN A 178 1.06 4.04 2.89
C GLN A 178 1.72 4.59 1.60
N PRO A 179 3.03 4.37 1.36
CA PRO A 179 3.74 4.86 0.19
C PRO A 179 3.96 3.78 -0.86
N GLN A 180 4.29 4.20 -2.11
CA GLN A 180 4.89 3.32 -3.11
C GLN A 180 6.32 2.96 -2.72
N TYR A 181 6.65 1.66 -2.71
CA TYR A 181 8.03 1.22 -2.50
C TYR A 181 8.28 -0.16 -3.10
N SER A 182 9.42 -0.31 -3.76
CA SER A 182 9.89 -1.58 -4.30
C SER A 182 11.36 -1.46 -4.71
N LEU A 183 11.97 -2.54 -5.20
CA LEU A 183 13.33 -2.50 -5.76
C LEU A 183 13.51 -1.51 -6.92
N ILE A 184 12.44 -1.20 -7.67
CA ILE A 184 12.50 -0.22 -8.78
C ILE A 184 12.07 1.20 -8.38
N TRP A 185 11.39 1.35 -7.23
CA TRP A 185 10.88 2.61 -6.70
C TRP A 185 11.40 2.81 -5.26
N ARG A 186 12.57 3.45 -5.11
CA ARG A 186 13.25 3.60 -3.82
C ARG A 186 13.32 5.03 -3.30
N ASP A 187 12.66 5.96 -3.99
CA ASP A 187 12.76 7.40 -3.71
C ASP A 187 12.35 7.77 -2.28
N ILE A 188 11.42 7.02 -1.69
CA ILE A 188 11.00 7.24 -0.30
C ILE A 188 12.13 7.08 0.74
N GLU A 189 13.20 6.34 0.39
CA GLU A 189 14.35 6.15 1.29
C GLU A 189 15.08 7.45 1.56
N LEU A 190 14.86 8.43 0.75
CA LEU A 190 15.57 9.66 0.71
C LEU A 190 15.13 10.58 1.87
N ASP A 191 13.85 10.77 2.10
CA ASP A 191 13.32 11.65 3.17
C ASP A 191 12.00 11.15 3.77
N ILE A 192 11.11 10.56 2.97
CA ILE A 192 9.77 10.13 3.41
C ILE A 192 9.87 9.03 4.46
N LEU A 193 10.63 7.96 4.18
CA LEU A 193 10.79 6.82 5.09
C LEU A 193 11.50 7.21 6.40
N PRO A 194 12.64 7.96 6.38
CA PRO A 194 13.23 8.50 7.59
C PRO A 194 12.29 9.39 8.40
N THR A 195 11.49 10.23 7.73
CA THR A 195 10.53 11.12 8.39
C THR A 195 9.42 10.32 9.05
N ALA A 196 8.78 9.38 8.32
CA ALA A 196 7.75 8.51 8.89
C ALA A 196 8.27 7.75 10.12
N THR A 197 9.49 7.18 10.03
CA THR A 197 10.13 6.47 11.15
C THR A 197 10.35 7.38 12.35
N ARG A 198 10.85 8.60 12.13
CA ARG A 198 11.09 9.59 13.20
C ARG A 198 9.81 9.97 13.94
N HIS A 199 8.69 10.10 13.20
CA HIS A 199 7.37 10.37 13.76
C HIS A 199 6.68 9.12 14.31
N GLY A 200 7.34 7.94 14.26
CA GLY A 200 6.81 6.70 14.81
C GLY A 200 5.65 6.11 14.00
N MET A 201 5.55 6.46 12.72
CA MET A 201 4.55 5.92 11.82
C MET A 201 4.99 4.55 11.29
N GLY A 202 4.06 3.59 11.22
CA GLY A 202 4.26 2.32 10.52
C GLY A 202 4.14 2.52 9.00
N VAL A 203 5.00 1.85 8.23
CA VAL A 203 4.97 1.97 6.77
C VAL A 203 4.32 0.74 6.15
N ILE A 204 3.21 0.98 5.44
CA ILE A 204 2.40 -0.03 4.73
C ILE A 204 2.66 0.17 3.23
N VAL A 205 3.44 -0.70 2.63
CA VAL A 205 3.93 -0.50 1.26
C VAL A 205 2.90 -0.93 0.22
N TRP A 206 2.54 -0.04 -0.70
CA TRP A 206 1.79 -0.44 -1.90
C TRP A 206 2.71 -0.66 -3.11
N SER A 207 2.25 -1.47 -4.05
CA SER A 207 2.99 -1.89 -5.27
C SER A 207 4.37 -2.50 -4.99
N PRO A 208 4.52 -3.43 -4.02
CA PRO A 208 5.81 -4.02 -3.66
C PRO A 208 6.49 -4.77 -4.81
N LEU A 209 5.72 -5.18 -5.82
CA LEU A 209 6.19 -5.86 -7.04
C LEU A 209 6.30 -4.93 -8.26
N GLY A 210 6.21 -3.60 -8.09
CA GLY A 210 6.36 -2.63 -9.16
C GLY A 210 5.37 -2.84 -10.31
N GLY A 211 4.06 -2.98 -10.02
CA GLY A 211 3.04 -3.26 -11.03
C GLY A 211 3.20 -4.65 -11.70
N GLY A 212 3.96 -5.54 -11.09
CA GLY A 212 4.28 -6.86 -11.61
C GLY A 212 5.61 -6.92 -12.38
N MET A 213 6.35 -5.83 -12.52
CA MET A 213 7.65 -5.81 -13.18
C MET A 213 8.65 -6.78 -12.49
N LEU A 214 8.63 -6.79 -11.17
CA LEU A 214 9.52 -7.60 -10.34
C LEU A 214 9.13 -9.09 -10.26
N THR A 215 8.05 -9.50 -10.90
CA THR A 215 7.72 -10.93 -11.04
C THR A 215 8.49 -11.61 -12.17
N GLY A 216 9.17 -10.83 -13.01
CA GLY A 216 9.88 -11.31 -14.19
C GLY A 216 9.01 -11.50 -15.45
N LYS A 217 7.68 -11.36 -15.36
CA LYS A 217 6.78 -11.59 -16.52
C LYS A 217 6.96 -10.61 -17.68
N TYR A 218 7.64 -9.48 -17.45
CA TYR A 218 7.98 -8.48 -18.46
C TYR A 218 9.45 -8.51 -18.86
N ALA A 219 10.22 -9.52 -18.42
CA ALA A 219 11.67 -9.60 -18.64
C ALA A 219 12.07 -9.95 -20.07
N GLN A 220 11.20 -10.61 -20.83
CA GLN A 220 11.46 -10.94 -22.24
C GLN A 220 11.08 -9.74 -23.09
N GLY A 221 12.07 -9.17 -23.82
CA GLY A 221 11.85 -8.10 -24.78
C GLY A 221 10.84 -8.55 -25.84
N GLY A 222 9.71 -7.86 -25.95
CA GLY A 222 8.61 -8.19 -26.84
C GLY A 222 7.34 -7.42 -26.44
N ASP A 223 6.21 -7.80 -27.02
CA ASP A 223 4.92 -7.22 -26.69
C ASP A 223 4.59 -7.46 -25.21
N LEU A 224 3.97 -6.45 -24.58
CA LEU A 224 3.54 -6.55 -23.19
C LEU A 224 2.52 -7.68 -23.05
N PRO A 225 2.61 -8.54 -22.00
CA PRO A 225 1.62 -9.58 -21.78
C PRO A 225 0.22 -9.00 -21.71
N ALA A 226 -0.74 -9.55 -22.48
CA ALA A 226 -2.11 -9.02 -22.58
C ALA A 226 -2.80 -8.85 -21.21
N GLU A 227 -2.46 -9.70 -20.26
CA GLU A 227 -3.05 -9.70 -18.91
C GLU A 227 -2.26 -8.88 -17.86
N GLY A 228 -1.22 -8.16 -18.27
CA GLY A 228 -0.39 -7.38 -17.36
C GLY A 228 -1.06 -6.08 -16.91
N ARG A 229 -0.91 -5.69 -15.64
CA ARG A 229 -1.38 -4.38 -15.17
C ARG A 229 -0.75 -3.21 -15.96
N LEU A 230 0.54 -3.33 -16.30
CA LEU A 230 1.27 -2.32 -17.08
C LEU A 230 0.96 -2.37 -18.58
N SER A 231 0.23 -3.37 -19.05
CA SER A 231 -0.16 -3.51 -20.46
C SER A 231 -1.48 -2.80 -20.78
N ARG A 232 -2.15 -2.26 -19.77
CA ARG A 232 -3.51 -1.70 -19.87
C ARG A 232 -3.51 -0.19 -19.73
N GLY A 233 -4.60 0.40 -20.24
CA GLY A 233 -4.77 1.84 -20.32
C GLY A 233 -4.04 2.43 -21.53
N SER A 234 -4.74 3.31 -22.22
CA SER A 234 -4.22 4.08 -23.37
C SER A 234 -4.20 5.58 -23.08
N ASP A 235 -4.49 5.96 -21.83
CA ASP A 235 -4.42 7.35 -21.40
C ASP A 235 -2.98 7.78 -21.07
N LEU A 236 -2.78 9.08 -20.95
CA LEU A 236 -1.47 9.69 -20.67
C LEU A 236 -0.87 9.21 -19.34
N GLU A 237 -1.70 8.90 -18.35
CA GLU A 237 -1.24 8.41 -17.03
C GLU A 237 -0.66 6.99 -17.14
N ALA A 238 -1.35 6.10 -17.84
CA ALA A 238 -0.88 4.73 -18.09
C ALA A 238 0.40 4.72 -18.94
N GLU A 239 0.50 5.58 -19.94
CA GLU A 239 1.70 5.74 -20.76
C GLU A 239 2.87 6.28 -19.93
N GLY A 240 2.65 7.33 -19.14
CA GLY A 240 3.65 7.87 -18.22
C GLY A 240 4.16 6.81 -17.24
N MET A 241 3.27 6.02 -16.66
CA MET A 241 3.64 4.93 -15.76
C MET A 241 4.49 3.87 -16.48
N ARG A 242 4.17 3.52 -17.73
CA ARG A 242 4.98 2.60 -18.54
C ARG A 242 6.38 3.16 -18.81
N MET A 243 6.48 4.42 -19.22
CA MET A 243 7.78 5.08 -19.48
C MET A 243 8.67 5.09 -18.23
N LEU A 244 8.10 5.38 -17.06
CA LEU A 244 8.82 5.36 -15.78
C LEU A 244 9.21 3.94 -15.34
N THR A 245 8.46 2.93 -15.74
CA THR A 245 8.67 1.54 -15.29
C THR A 245 9.62 0.76 -16.22
N PHE A 246 9.50 0.91 -17.56
CA PHE A 246 10.28 0.14 -18.53
C PHE A 246 11.61 0.78 -18.91
N THR A 247 12.40 1.20 -17.93
CA THR A 247 13.75 1.75 -18.11
C THR A 247 14.81 0.66 -18.15
N ASP A 248 15.98 0.94 -18.75
CA ASP A 248 17.11 0.01 -18.74
C ASP A 248 17.62 -0.30 -17.33
N ARG A 249 17.59 0.72 -16.43
CA ARG A 249 17.86 0.53 -15.02
C ARG A 249 16.95 -0.52 -14.39
N ASN A 250 15.65 -0.40 -14.61
CA ASN A 250 14.67 -1.30 -14.02
C ASN A 250 14.76 -2.72 -14.63
N ARG A 251 15.08 -2.83 -15.93
CA ARG A 251 15.40 -4.13 -16.56
C ARG A 251 16.61 -4.81 -15.93
N ALA A 252 17.67 -4.04 -15.66
CA ALA A 252 18.86 -4.59 -14.97
C ALA A 252 18.54 -5.05 -13.54
N ILE A 253 17.67 -4.32 -12.81
CA ILE A 253 17.20 -4.75 -11.48
C ILE A 253 16.41 -6.06 -11.57
N VAL A 254 15.50 -6.19 -12.53
CA VAL A 254 14.71 -7.42 -12.74
C VAL A 254 15.62 -8.61 -13.08
N ALA A 255 16.64 -8.39 -13.91
CA ALA A 255 17.62 -9.42 -14.22
C ALA A 255 18.38 -9.90 -12.97
N GLU A 256 18.79 -8.98 -12.09
CA GLU A 256 19.46 -9.34 -10.83
C GLU A 256 18.51 -10.07 -9.87
N VAL A 257 17.23 -9.66 -9.78
CA VAL A 257 16.21 -10.40 -9.01
C VAL A 257 16.06 -11.82 -9.54
N GLY A 258 16.01 -12.00 -10.86
CA GLY A 258 15.94 -13.32 -11.51
C GLY A 258 17.16 -14.19 -11.21
N ARG A 259 18.37 -13.62 -11.26
CA ARG A 259 19.62 -14.32 -10.90
C ARG A 259 19.59 -14.82 -9.45
N VAL A 260 19.22 -13.95 -8.51
CA VAL A 260 19.13 -14.32 -7.09
C VAL A 260 18.04 -15.38 -6.88
N ALA A 261 16.90 -15.26 -7.55
CA ALA A 261 15.83 -16.24 -7.46
C ALA A 261 16.27 -17.63 -7.93
N ALA A 262 17.00 -17.70 -9.04
CA ALA A 262 17.56 -18.94 -9.55
C ALA A 262 18.58 -19.57 -8.59
N GLU A 263 19.49 -18.77 -8.02
CA GLU A 263 20.47 -19.23 -7.02
C GLU A 263 19.82 -19.82 -5.76
N LEU A 264 18.69 -19.24 -5.35
CA LEU A 264 17.98 -19.68 -4.14
C LEU A 264 16.91 -20.75 -4.42
N GLY A 265 16.71 -21.16 -5.68
CA GLY A 265 15.68 -22.12 -6.07
C GLY A 265 14.26 -21.62 -5.77
N THR A 266 14.00 -20.30 -5.87
CA THR A 266 12.73 -19.66 -5.54
C THR A 266 12.25 -18.73 -6.67
N THR A 267 11.18 -17.97 -6.44
CA THR A 267 10.60 -17.07 -7.44
C THR A 267 11.12 -15.63 -7.28
N ALA A 268 11.14 -14.88 -8.38
CA ALA A 268 11.44 -13.45 -8.39
C ALA A 268 10.48 -12.66 -7.47
N THR A 269 9.22 -13.07 -7.40
CA THR A 269 8.21 -12.53 -6.49
C THR A 269 8.64 -12.68 -5.03
N ALA A 270 9.02 -13.90 -4.62
CA ALA A 270 9.42 -14.18 -3.24
C ALA A 270 10.68 -13.38 -2.85
N VAL A 271 11.69 -13.33 -3.73
CA VAL A 271 12.93 -12.55 -3.52
C VAL A 271 12.61 -11.06 -3.34
N SER A 272 11.75 -10.49 -4.19
CA SER A 272 11.41 -9.07 -4.14
C SER A 272 10.66 -8.70 -2.86
N LEU A 273 9.71 -9.51 -2.44
CA LEU A 273 8.95 -9.31 -1.19
C LEU A 273 9.85 -9.49 0.04
N ALA A 274 10.68 -10.54 0.08
CA ALA A 274 11.62 -10.78 1.17
C ALA A 274 12.63 -9.64 1.33
N TRP A 275 13.17 -9.12 0.22
CA TRP A 275 14.06 -7.96 0.27
C TRP A 275 13.38 -6.76 0.90
N LEU A 276 12.16 -6.46 0.49
CA LEU A 276 11.41 -5.30 0.96
C LEU A 276 11.01 -5.44 2.45
N LEU A 277 10.63 -6.65 2.88
CA LEU A 277 10.36 -6.97 4.29
C LEU A 277 11.59 -6.78 5.20
N GLY A 278 12.79 -6.96 4.66
CA GLY A 278 14.04 -6.71 5.36
C GLY A 278 14.43 -5.23 5.47
N ARG A 279 13.66 -4.29 4.88
CA ARG A 279 13.99 -2.86 4.93
C ARG A 279 13.58 -2.25 6.27
N PRO A 280 14.47 -1.44 6.90
CA PRO A 280 14.14 -0.73 8.12
C PRO A 280 12.91 0.17 7.93
N GLY A 281 12.01 0.20 8.91
CA GLY A 281 10.80 1.01 8.89
C GLY A 281 9.61 0.39 8.16
N VAL A 282 9.79 -0.64 7.33
CA VAL A 282 8.70 -1.34 6.66
C VAL A 282 7.94 -2.23 7.64
N THR A 283 6.66 -1.95 7.81
CA THR A 283 5.76 -2.70 8.72
C THR A 283 5.03 -3.81 7.99
N SER A 284 4.37 -3.50 6.86
CA SER A 284 3.53 -4.45 6.13
C SER A 284 3.59 -4.17 4.63
N LEU A 285 3.41 -5.22 3.81
CA LEU A 285 3.37 -5.12 2.35
C LEU A 285 1.97 -5.45 1.84
N ILE A 286 1.42 -4.55 1.03
CA ILE A 286 0.14 -4.77 0.37
C ILE A 286 0.37 -5.63 -0.87
N ILE A 287 -0.14 -6.85 -0.82
CA ILE A 287 -0.17 -7.77 -1.96
C ILE A 287 -1.55 -7.79 -2.58
N GLY A 288 -1.63 -7.70 -3.90
CA GLY A 288 -2.89 -7.65 -4.66
C GLY A 288 -3.02 -8.87 -5.58
N PRO A 289 -3.25 -10.08 -5.05
CA PRO A 289 -3.47 -11.25 -5.86
C PRO A 289 -4.82 -11.16 -6.59
N ARG A 290 -4.90 -11.75 -7.78
CA ARG A 290 -6.15 -11.90 -8.54
C ARG A 290 -6.69 -13.32 -8.47
N THR A 291 -5.87 -14.27 -8.03
CA THR A 291 -6.24 -15.67 -7.84
C THR A 291 -5.63 -16.21 -6.55
N VAL A 292 -6.22 -17.30 -6.06
CA VAL A 292 -5.74 -18.05 -4.89
C VAL A 292 -4.28 -18.54 -5.08
N GLU A 293 -3.91 -18.94 -6.30
CA GLU A 293 -2.55 -19.36 -6.63
C GLU A 293 -1.56 -18.19 -6.50
N GLN A 294 -1.93 -16.99 -6.98
CA GLN A 294 -1.10 -15.80 -6.83
C GLN A 294 -0.95 -15.41 -5.35
N LEU A 295 -2.02 -15.56 -4.54
CA LEU A 295 -1.93 -15.35 -3.10
C LEU A 295 -0.89 -16.29 -2.48
N SER A 296 -0.97 -17.58 -2.76
CA SER A 296 -0.02 -18.59 -2.25
C SER A 296 1.43 -18.27 -2.65
N GLN A 297 1.64 -17.89 -3.92
CA GLN A 297 2.97 -17.49 -4.42
C GLN A 297 3.50 -16.22 -3.72
N ASN A 298 2.64 -15.25 -3.47
CA ASN A 298 3.02 -14.03 -2.76
C ASN A 298 3.37 -14.33 -1.31
N LEU A 299 2.56 -15.13 -0.61
CA LEU A 299 2.77 -15.47 0.79
C LEU A 299 4.09 -16.23 1.02
N ALA A 300 4.54 -17.05 0.07
CA ALA A 300 5.83 -17.71 0.14
C ALA A 300 7.02 -16.71 0.30
N GLY A 301 6.87 -15.48 -0.19
CA GLY A 301 7.88 -14.42 -0.03
C GLY A 301 8.02 -13.90 1.41
N PHE A 302 7.01 -14.10 2.25
CA PHE A 302 7.03 -13.66 3.65
C PHE A 302 7.77 -14.66 4.56
N ASP A 303 7.94 -15.89 4.10
CA ASP A 303 8.67 -16.93 4.82
C ASP A 303 10.11 -17.10 4.31
N LEU A 304 10.48 -16.43 3.21
CA LEU A 304 11.81 -16.53 2.63
C LEU A 304 12.86 -15.80 3.50
N ALA A 305 13.78 -16.54 4.08
CA ALA A 305 14.96 -15.99 4.71
C ALA A 305 15.99 -15.58 3.64
N LEU A 306 15.98 -14.31 3.22
CA LEU A 306 16.89 -13.80 2.19
C LEU A 306 18.31 -13.68 2.74
N PRO A 307 19.33 -14.39 2.17
CA PRO A 307 20.70 -14.28 2.61
C PRO A 307 21.24 -12.84 2.52
N LEU A 308 22.09 -12.46 3.47
CA LEU A 308 22.62 -11.09 3.57
C LEU A 308 23.33 -10.66 2.28
N GLU A 309 24.09 -11.53 1.64
CA GLU A 309 24.82 -11.19 0.41
C GLU A 309 23.87 -10.98 -0.77
N SER A 310 22.80 -11.79 -0.87
CA SER A 310 21.73 -11.58 -1.85
C SER A 310 21.00 -10.25 -1.61
N ALA A 311 20.68 -9.93 -0.37
CA ALA A 311 20.06 -8.65 -0.02
C ALA A 311 20.95 -7.45 -0.35
N LYS A 312 22.27 -7.55 -0.11
CA LYS A 312 23.25 -6.52 -0.49
C LYS A 312 23.38 -6.39 -2.00
N SER A 313 23.39 -7.50 -2.75
CA SER A 313 23.48 -7.48 -4.22
C SER A 313 22.27 -6.75 -4.83
N LEU A 314 21.06 -7.11 -4.41
CA LEU A 314 19.82 -6.44 -4.83
C LEU A 314 19.84 -4.95 -4.46
N SER A 315 20.32 -4.62 -3.27
CA SER A 315 20.42 -3.23 -2.80
C SER A 315 21.40 -2.41 -3.65
N ARG A 316 22.53 -3.01 -4.08
CA ARG A 316 23.50 -2.38 -5.00
C ARG A 316 22.89 -2.18 -6.38
N ALA A 317 22.29 -3.22 -6.96
CA ALA A 317 21.68 -3.17 -8.30
C ALA A 317 20.56 -2.12 -8.40
N SER A 318 19.82 -1.90 -7.30
CA SER A 318 18.68 -0.99 -7.26
C SER A 318 18.99 0.38 -6.63
N ARG A 319 20.27 0.67 -6.33
CA ARG A 319 20.68 1.92 -5.67
C ARG A 319 20.29 3.14 -6.49
N LEU A 320 19.72 4.15 -5.81
CA LEU A 320 19.48 5.46 -6.41
C LEU A 320 20.79 6.25 -6.55
N PRO A 321 20.91 7.11 -7.58
CA PRO A 321 21.96 8.11 -7.60
C PRO A 321 21.85 9.01 -6.38
N VAL A 322 23.00 9.30 -5.75
CA VAL A 322 23.04 10.19 -4.59
C VAL A 322 22.99 11.63 -5.07
N SER A 323 22.00 12.40 -4.62
CA SER A 323 21.79 13.80 -4.97
C SER A 323 21.96 14.72 -3.77
N TYR A 324 22.01 16.04 -4.02
CA TYR A 324 21.98 17.06 -2.96
C TYR A 324 20.60 17.03 -2.26
N PRO A 325 20.53 17.20 -0.92
CA PRO A 325 21.65 17.40 0.02
C PRO A 325 22.24 16.11 0.59
N TRP A 326 21.84 14.94 0.15
CA TRP A 326 22.19 13.68 0.77
C TRP A 326 23.66 13.35 0.79
N TYR A 327 24.42 13.61 -0.33
CA TYR A 327 25.84 13.37 -0.33
C TYR A 327 26.59 14.21 0.73
N MET A 328 25.99 15.33 1.17
CA MET A 328 26.54 16.17 2.26
C MET A 328 26.24 15.61 3.66
N GLN A 329 25.21 14.76 3.77
CA GLN A 329 24.73 14.22 5.05
C GLN A 329 25.10 12.75 5.26
N LEU A 330 25.64 12.09 4.23
CA LEU A 330 26.22 10.77 4.39
C LEU A 330 27.41 10.88 5.35
N ARG A 331 27.28 10.33 6.55
CA ARG A 331 28.44 10.08 7.41
C ARG A 331 29.24 8.97 6.73
N LEU A 332 30.38 9.36 6.14
CA LEU A 332 31.37 8.45 5.60
C LEU A 332 31.95 7.57 6.70
#